data_ced7840d943e0541df76fc044deee6c4
#
_entry.id   ced7840d943e0541df76fc044deee6c4
#
_cell.length_a   1.000
_cell.length_b   1.000
_cell.length_c   1.000
_cell.angle_alpha   90.00
_cell.angle_beta   90.00
_cell.angle_gamma   90.00
#
_symmetry.space_group_name_H-M   'P 1'
#
loop_
_entity.id
_entity.type
_entity.pdbx_description
1 polymer ?
#
loop_
_entity_poly.entity_id
_entity_poly.type
_entity_poly.pdbx_seq_one_letter_code
_entity_poly.pdbx_strand_id
1 'polypeptide(L)'
;LCFAIFCSLAFLLGRVAWLQIVKPDNLVKQEDMRSLREVAIDAPRGMIVDREGRPLAVSVPVRAVWADPKTVLAKGGVGFDARWQALANALHLSLSTLSSRINSNPQGRFIYLARQVDPSQAQWIDKLNLPGINLRDESRRFYPAGHVAANLIGFT
;
A
#
# COMPACT_ATOMS: atom_id res chain seq x y z
N LEU A 1 -32.86 7.41 50.19
CA LEU A 1 -32.48 6.72 48.91
C LEU A 1 -32.68 7.63 47.70
N CYS A 2 -33.87 8.21 47.49
CA CYS A 2 -34.20 9.07 46.33
C CYS A 2 -33.30 10.30 46.22
N PHE A 3 -32.94 10.94 47.33
CA PHE A 3 -32.02 12.10 47.32
C PHE A 3 -30.61 11.74 46.84
N ALA A 4 -30.11 10.61 47.26
CA ALA A 4 -28.79 10.12 46.84
C ALA A 4 -28.74 9.80 45.31
N ILE A 5 -29.81 9.24 44.78
CA ILE A 5 -29.97 8.98 43.34
C ILE A 5 -30.02 10.30 42.55
N PHE A 6 -30.78 11.28 43.04
CA PHE A 6 -30.88 12.58 42.39
C PHE A 6 -29.52 13.32 42.36
N CYS A 7 -28.75 13.32 43.45
CA CYS A 7 -27.45 13.92 43.54
C CYS A 7 -26.45 13.23 42.58
N SER A 8 -26.49 11.92 42.49
CA SER A 8 -25.67 11.14 41.57
C SER A 8 -25.98 11.48 40.10
N LEU A 9 -27.28 11.58 39.77
CA LEU A 9 -27.70 11.94 38.42
C LEU A 9 -27.27 13.37 38.03
N ALA A 10 -27.44 14.32 38.94
CA ALA A 10 -27.03 15.73 38.77
C ALA A 10 -25.50 15.84 38.57
N PHE A 11 -24.70 15.04 39.31
CA PHE A 11 -23.26 14.99 39.15
C PHE A 11 -22.84 14.43 37.77
N LEU A 12 -23.51 13.37 37.31
CA LEU A 12 -23.25 12.80 35.98
C LEU A 12 -23.59 13.76 34.84
N LEU A 13 -24.75 14.45 34.94
CA LEU A 13 -25.12 15.46 33.96
C LEU A 13 -24.14 16.63 33.92
N GLY A 14 -23.71 17.12 35.09
CA GLY A 14 -22.67 18.14 35.19
C GLY A 14 -21.34 17.69 34.56
N ARG A 15 -20.97 16.43 34.75
CA ARG A 15 -19.75 15.87 34.19
C ARG A 15 -19.81 15.75 32.65
N VAL A 16 -20.96 15.33 32.11
CA VAL A 16 -21.22 15.27 30.67
C VAL A 16 -21.18 16.65 30.03
N ALA A 17 -21.87 17.62 30.63
CA ALA A 17 -21.86 19.01 30.17
C ALA A 17 -20.46 19.61 30.17
N TRP A 18 -19.67 19.35 31.23
CA TRP A 18 -18.27 19.78 31.30
C TRP A 18 -17.40 19.20 30.18
N LEU A 19 -17.53 17.92 29.87
CA LEU A 19 -16.78 17.27 28.81
C LEU A 19 -17.16 17.78 27.43
N GLN A 20 -18.43 18.07 27.20
CA GLN A 20 -18.92 18.55 25.89
C GLN A 20 -18.63 20.03 25.63
N ILE A 21 -18.64 20.86 26.67
CA ILE A 21 -18.51 22.32 26.51
C ILE A 21 -17.06 22.78 26.71
N VAL A 22 -16.32 22.21 27.68
CA VAL A 22 -15.00 22.71 28.05
C VAL A 22 -13.85 22.00 27.35
N LYS A 23 -14.05 20.78 26.85
CA LYS A 23 -12.99 19.99 26.18
C LYS A 23 -13.38 19.44 24.81
N PRO A 24 -14.12 20.15 23.93
CA PRO A 24 -14.46 19.64 22.62
C PRO A 24 -13.21 19.46 21.74
N ASP A 25 -12.24 20.39 21.81
CA ASP A 25 -11.07 20.41 20.90
C ASP A 25 -10.13 19.23 21.08
N ASN A 26 -10.00 18.70 22.30
CA ASN A 26 -9.13 17.56 22.55
C ASN A 26 -9.72 16.23 22.08
N LEU A 27 -11.04 16.09 22.12
CA LEU A 27 -11.74 14.91 21.65
C LEU A 27 -11.78 14.88 20.11
N VAL A 28 -12.07 16.02 19.48
CA VAL A 28 -12.04 16.17 18.02
C VAL A 28 -10.63 15.92 17.47
N LYS A 29 -9.58 16.47 18.09
CA LYS A 29 -8.19 16.20 17.68
C LYS A 29 -7.79 14.73 17.83
N GLN A 30 -8.30 14.01 18.82
CA GLN A 30 -8.03 12.58 18.97
C GLN A 30 -8.80 11.73 17.95
N GLU A 31 -9.99 12.12 17.55
CA GLU A 31 -10.75 11.49 16.48
C GLU A 31 -10.08 11.75 15.12
N ASP A 32 -9.66 12.97 14.84
CA ASP A 32 -8.95 13.32 13.62
C ASP A 32 -7.62 12.56 13.48
N MET A 33 -6.84 12.43 14.54
CA MET A 33 -5.61 11.63 14.51
C MET A 33 -5.84 10.13 14.33
N ARG A 34 -7.04 9.62 14.61
CA ARG A 34 -7.40 8.21 14.40
C ARG A 34 -8.06 7.95 13.05
N SER A 35 -8.77 8.92 12.51
CA SER A 35 -9.54 8.80 11.26
C SER A 35 -8.81 9.39 10.05
N LEU A 36 -8.04 10.48 10.22
CA LEU A 36 -7.24 11.08 9.17
C LEU A 36 -5.89 10.38 9.08
N ARG A 37 -5.80 9.42 8.19
CA ARG A 37 -4.53 8.85 7.77
C ARG A 37 -4.02 9.65 6.57
N GLU A 38 -3.06 10.54 6.78
CA GLU A 38 -2.34 11.15 5.68
C GLU A 38 -1.60 10.06 4.90
N VAL A 39 -2.10 9.76 3.72
CA VAL A 39 -1.41 8.89 2.77
C VAL A 39 -0.67 9.81 1.82
N ALA A 40 0.66 9.81 1.91
CA ALA A 40 1.48 10.48 0.93
C ALA A 40 1.22 9.85 -0.44
N ILE A 41 0.68 10.64 -1.37
CA ILE A 41 0.49 10.24 -2.75
C ILE A 41 1.80 10.60 -3.47
N ASP A 42 2.57 9.58 -3.84
CA ASP A 42 3.79 9.76 -4.63
C ASP A 42 3.39 10.26 -6.03
N ALA A 43 3.62 11.55 -6.28
CA ALA A 43 3.43 12.11 -7.61
C ALA A 43 4.53 11.57 -8.56
N PRO A 44 4.17 11.07 -9.76
CA PRO A 44 5.16 10.66 -10.74
C PRO A 44 6.00 11.86 -11.17
N ARG A 45 7.32 11.67 -11.25
CA ARG A 45 8.22 12.72 -11.69
C ARG A 45 7.92 13.14 -13.12
N GLY A 46 7.93 14.43 -13.40
CA GLY A 46 7.72 14.98 -14.75
C GLY A 46 8.78 14.49 -15.76
N MET A 47 8.47 14.60 -17.02
CA MET A 47 9.39 14.32 -18.11
C MET A 47 10.47 15.41 -18.21
N ILE A 48 11.71 15.02 -18.46
CA ILE A 48 12.82 15.94 -18.77
C ILE A 48 13.05 15.87 -20.28
N VAL A 49 13.07 17.00 -20.94
CA VAL A 49 13.32 17.12 -22.38
C VAL A 49 14.52 18.03 -22.65
N ASP A 50 15.13 17.88 -23.81
CA ASP A 50 16.15 18.80 -24.30
C ASP A 50 15.50 20.06 -24.92
N ARG A 51 16.33 20.98 -25.45
CA ARG A 51 15.87 22.21 -26.10
C ARG A 51 15.03 21.97 -27.35
N GLU A 52 15.13 20.79 -27.95
CA GLU A 52 14.39 20.37 -29.16
C GLU A 52 13.15 19.55 -28.85
N GLY A 53 12.82 19.39 -27.55
CA GLY A 53 11.67 18.63 -27.08
C GLY A 53 11.88 17.12 -27.05
N ARG A 54 13.10 16.61 -27.28
CA ARG A 54 13.38 15.17 -27.23
C ARG A 54 13.46 14.71 -25.78
N PRO A 55 12.81 13.58 -25.42
CA PRO A 55 12.78 13.12 -24.04
C PRO A 55 14.15 12.59 -23.60
N LEU A 56 14.69 13.14 -22.51
CA LEU A 56 15.91 12.69 -21.85
C LEU A 56 15.61 11.75 -20.68
N ALA A 57 14.48 11.98 -19.98
CA ALA A 57 14.03 11.11 -18.92
C ALA A 57 12.49 11.11 -18.84
N VAL A 58 11.88 9.92 -18.79
CA VAL A 58 10.43 9.73 -18.79
C VAL A 58 10.05 8.82 -17.63
N SER A 59 8.96 9.13 -16.94
CA SER A 59 8.36 8.21 -15.96
C SER A 59 7.36 7.31 -16.67
N VAL A 60 7.61 6.00 -16.62
CA VAL A 60 6.73 5.00 -17.21
C VAL A 60 5.93 4.34 -16.08
N PRO A 61 4.59 4.23 -16.20
CA PRO A 61 3.79 3.55 -15.21
C PRO A 61 4.14 2.05 -15.21
N VAL A 62 4.38 1.52 -14.04
CA VAL A 62 4.61 0.09 -13.78
C VAL A 62 3.80 -0.32 -12.56
N ARG A 63 3.73 -1.61 -12.29
CA ARG A 63 3.05 -2.11 -11.10
C ARG A 63 3.95 -2.97 -10.24
N ALA A 64 3.72 -2.94 -8.95
CA ALA A 64 4.29 -3.91 -8.02
C ALA A 64 3.23 -4.94 -7.64
N VAL A 65 3.65 -6.20 -7.58
CA VAL A 65 2.85 -7.32 -7.06
C VAL A 65 3.30 -7.56 -5.64
N TRP A 66 2.36 -7.52 -4.71
CA TRP A 66 2.63 -7.76 -3.30
C TRP A 66 1.62 -8.74 -2.71
N ALA A 67 2.03 -9.40 -1.65
CA ALA A 67 1.20 -10.34 -0.91
C ALA A 67 0.93 -9.83 0.51
N ASP A 68 -0.25 -10.18 1.03
CA ASP A 68 -0.55 -10.19 2.47
C ASP A 68 -0.35 -11.62 2.99
N PRO A 69 0.80 -11.95 3.60
CA PRO A 69 1.10 -13.29 4.06
C PRO A 69 0.04 -13.85 5.00
N LYS A 70 -0.46 -13.02 5.91
CA LYS A 70 -1.48 -13.43 6.86
C LYS A 70 -2.77 -13.87 6.16
N THR A 71 -3.22 -13.14 5.15
CA THR A 71 -4.42 -13.50 4.38
C THR A 71 -4.18 -14.72 3.51
N VAL A 72 -3.01 -14.83 2.86
CA VAL A 72 -2.65 -16.01 2.06
C VAL A 72 -2.66 -17.26 2.92
N LEU A 73 -1.98 -17.24 4.07
CA LEU A 73 -1.87 -18.40 4.96
C LEU A 73 -3.22 -18.77 5.58
N ALA A 74 -4.06 -17.80 5.95
CA ALA A 74 -5.41 -18.05 6.46
C ALA A 74 -6.32 -18.73 5.42
N LYS A 75 -6.03 -18.57 4.12
CA LYS A 75 -6.77 -19.17 3.00
C LYS A 75 -6.13 -20.47 2.46
N GLY A 76 -5.20 -21.07 3.20
CA GLY A 76 -4.58 -22.35 2.85
C GLY A 76 -3.16 -22.24 2.29
N GLY A 77 -2.58 -21.06 2.27
CA GLY A 77 -1.20 -20.83 1.82
C GLY A 77 -1.02 -20.91 0.31
N VAL A 78 0.25 -21.05 -0.11
CA VAL A 78 0.61 -21.30 -1.51
C VAL A 78 0.35 -22.78 -1.79
N GLY A 79 -0.85 -23.09 -2.27
CA GLY A 79 -1.31 -24.44 -2.53
C GLY A 79 -0.90 -24.97 -3.91
N PHE A 80 -1.36 -26.18 -4.21
CA PHE A 80 -1.16 -26.84 -5.52
C PHE A 80 -2.15 -26.34 -6.59
N ASP A 81 -2.90 -25.27 -6.33
CA ASP A 81 -3.79 -24.67 -7.33
C ASP A 81 -2.96 -24.14 -8.51
N ALA A 82 -3.41 -24.48 -9.71
CA ALA A 82 -2.75 -24.05 -10.96
C ALA A 82 -2.56 -22.52 -11.05
N ARG A 83 -3.39 -21.74 -10.36
CA ARG A 83 -3.25 -20.27 -10.30
C ARG A 83 -1.98 -19.81 -9.61
N TRP A 84 -1.52 -20.51 -8.55
CA TRP A 84 -0.27 -20.21 -7.90
C TRP A 84 0.94 -20.51 -8.81
N GLN A 85 0.85 -21.62 -9.56
CA GLN A 85 1.87 -21.94 -10.55
C GLN A 85 1.89 -20.91 -11.68
N ALA A 86 0.73 -20.46 -12.13
CA ALA A 86 0.60 -19.43 -13.13
C ALA A 86 1.19 -18.08 -12.64
N LEU A 87 0.93 -17.68 -11.39
CA LEU A 87 1.56 -16.51 -10.76
C LEU A 87 3.08 -16.66 -10.70
N ALA A 88 3.58 -17.81 -10.24
CA ALA A 88 5.03 -18.08 -10.13
C ALA A 88 5.70 -17.95 -11.51
N ASN A 89 5.11 -18.56 -12.55
CA ASN A 89 5.60 -18.47 -13.92
C ASN A 89 5.60 -17.02 -14.44
N ALA A 90 4.53 -16.27 -14.20
CA ALA A 90 4.44 -14.88 -14.61
C ALA A 90 5.51 -14.00 -13.94
N LEU A 91 5.85 -14.28 -12.69
CA LEU A 91 6.86 -13.53 -11.97
C LEU A 91 8.29 -14.08 -12.18
N HIS A 92 8.46 -15.09 -13.02
CA HIS A 92 9.75 -15.81 -13.22
C HIS A 92 10.33 -16.34 -11.91
N LEU A 93 9.47 -16.80 -11.00
CA LEU A 93 9.83 -17.39 -9.72
C LEU A 93 9.48 -18.88 -9.70
N SER A 94 10.22 -19.67 -8.91
CA SER A 94 9.76 -21.01 -8.58
C SER A 94 8.64 -20.95 -7.53
N LEU A 95 7.76 -21.94 -7.54
CA LEU A 95 6.69 -22.04 -6.54
C LEU A 95 7.25 -22.12 -5.10
N SER A 96 8.39 -22.82 -4.94
CA SER A 96 9.11 -22.91 -3.66
C SER A 96 9.63 -21.55 -3.18
N THR A 97 10.19 -20.74 -4.09
CA THR A 97 10.65 -19.38 -3.77
C THR A 97 9.48 -18.49 -3.38
N LEU A 98 8.36 -18.59 -4.09
CA LEU A 98 7.14 -17.85 -3.78
C LEU A 98 6.62 -18.21 -2.39
N SER A 99 6.51 -19.50 -2.10
CA SER A 99 6.09 -20.00 -0.80
C SER A 99 7.04 -19.58 0.33
N SER A 100 8.35 -19.68 0.12
CA SER A 100 9.36 -19.27 1.09
C SER A 100 9.26 -17.77 1.42
N ARG A 101 9.08 -16.90 0.40
CA ARG A 101 8.90 -15.46 0.62
C ARG A 101 7.66 -15.15 1.45
N ILE A 102 6.55 -15.80 1.15
CA ILE A 102 5.30 -15.60 1.89
C ILE A 102 5.43 -16.10 3.32
N ASN A 103 6.08 -17.24 3.53
CA ASN A 103 6.30 -17.85 4.85
C ASN A 103 7.39 -17.13 5.68
N SER A 104 8.20 -16.28 5.10
CA SER A 104 9.26 -15.57 5.82
C SER A 104 8.72 -14.62 6.90
N ASN A 105 7.50 -14.13 6.74
CA ASN A 105 6.83 -13.28 7.73
C ASN A 105 5.33 -13.63 7.82
N PRO A 106 4.96 -14.71 8.52
CA PRO A 106 3.58 -15.23 8.55
C PRO A 106 2.55 -14.27 9.15
N GLN A 107 2.99 -13.38 10.02
CA GLN A 107 2.14 -12.37 10.67
C GLN A 107 2.17 -11.02 9.94
N GLY A 108 3.03 -10.89 8.95
CA GLY A 108 3.13 -9.70 8.11
C GLY A 108 1.89 -9.49 7.25
N ARG A 109 1.61 -8.24 6.94
CA ARG A 109 0.51 -7.85 6.06
C ARG A 109 0.97 -7.36 4.69
N PHE A 110 2.27 -7.30 4.48
CA PHE A 110 2.83 -6.76 3.25
C PHE A 110 4.20 -7.36 2.96
N ILE A 111 4.35 -7.94 1.78
CA ILE A 111 5.61 -8.37 1.22
C ILE A 111 5.60 -8.21 -0.30
N TYR A 112 6.64 -7.61 -0.87
CA TYR A 112 6.80 -7.55 -2.31
C TYR A 112 7.16 -8.92 -2.89
N LEU A 113 6.41 -9.38 -3.88
CA LEU A 113 6.73 -10.55 -4.68
C LEU A 113 7.55 -10.16 -5.92
N ALA A 114 7.11 -9.12 -6.61
CA ALA A 114 7.84 -8.51 -7.73
C ALA A 114 7.56 -7.02 -7.80
N ARG A 115 8.53 -6.26 -8.27
CA ARG A 115 8.39 -4.82 -8.54
C ARG A 115 8.63 -4.55 -10.01
N GLN A 116 8.16 -3.40 -10.48
CA GLN A 116 8.34 -2.92 -11.86
C GLN A 116 7.80 -3.90 -12.92
N VAL A 117 6.68 -4.54 -12.60
CA VAL A 117 5.96 -5.42 -13.53
C VAL A 117 5.21 -4.58 -14.56
N ASP A 118 5.20 -5.02 -15.80
CA ASP A 118 4.46 -4.32 -16.86
C ASP A 118 2.95 -4.30 -16.58
N PRO A 119 2.25 -3.19 -16.93
CA PRO A 119 0.82 -3.05 -16.66
C PRO A 119 -0.04 -4.17 -17.23
N SER A 120 0.30 -4.68 -18.42
CA SER A 120 -0.41 -5.79 -19.07
C SER A 120 -0.29 -7.11 -18.28
N GLN A 121 0.93 -7.42 -17.83
CA GLN A 121 1.21 -8.58 -17.02
C GLN A 121 0.54 -8.47 -15.63
N ALA A 122 0.56 -7.29 -15.04
CA ALA A 122 -0.10 -7.03 -13.77
C ALA A 122 -1.62 -7.21 -13.87
N GLN A 123 -2.26 -6.73 -14.95
CA GLN A 123 -3.69 -6.96 -15.20
C GLN A 123 -4.03 -8.45 -15.35
N TRP A 124 -3.14 -9.22 -15.98
CA TRP A 124 -3.32 -10.65 -16.08
C TRP A 124 -3.21 -11.34 -14.71
N ILE A 125 -2.24 -10.92 -13.88
CA ILE A 125 -2.09 -11.42 -12.51
C ILE A 125 -3.33 -11.10 -11.66
N ASP A 126 -3.90 -9.90 -11.81
CA ASP A 126 -5.13 -9.50 -11.13
C ASP A 126 -6.31 -10.43 -11.43
N LYS A 127 -6.43 -10.84 -12.69
CA LYS A 127 -7.47 -11.80 -13.15
C LYS A 127 -7.35 -13.18 -12.51
N LEU A 128 -6.18 -13.58 -12.00
CA LEU A 128 -6.01 -14.83 -11.26
C LEU A 128 -6.82 -14.84 -9.95
N ASN A 129 -7.17 -13.67 -9.45
CA ASN A 129 -7.97 -13.49 -8.23
C ASN A 129 -7.49 -14.38 -7.07
N LEU A 130 -6.19 -14.34 -6.80
CA LEU A 130 -5.56 -15.09 -5.73
C LEU A 130 -5.77 -14.36 -4.38
N PRO A 131 -6.17 -15.09 -3.34
CA PRO A 131 -6.40 -14.48 -2.03
C PRO A 131 -5.11 -13.90 -1.45
N GLY A 132 -5.15 -12.64 -1.02
CA GLY A 132 -4.02 -11.96 -0.42
C GLY A 132 -2.94 -11.48 -1.42
N ILE A 133 -3.14 -11.62 -2.73
CA ILE A 133 -2.30 -11.02 -3.76
C ILE A 133 -2.94 -9.73 -4.21
N ASN A 134 -2.17 -8.66 -4.27
CA ASN A 134 -2.63 -7.33 -4.62
C ASN A 134 -1.61 -6.62 -5.49
N LEU A 135 -2.07 -5.58 -6.18
CA LEU A 135 -1.25 -4.71 -7.02
C LEU A 135 -1.11 -3.33 -6.40
N ARG A 136 0.01 -2.68 -6.67
CA ARG A 136 0.26 -1.29 -6.32
C ARG A 136 0.84 -0.58 -7.53
N ASP A 137 0.35 0.62 -7.81
CA ASP A 137 0.89 1.45 -8.88
C ASP A 137 2.25 2.00 -8.45
N GLU A 138 3.24 1.89 -9.33
CA GLU A 138 4.58 2.43 -9.18
C GLU A 138 4.98 3.13 -10.49
N SER A 139 6.03 3.91 -10.45
CA SER A 139 6.63 4.50 -11.65
C SER A 139 8.10 4.10 -11.76
N ARG A 140 8.54 3.84 -12.98
CA ARG A 140 9.94 3.59 -13.29
C ARG A 140 10.48 4.70 -14.17
N ARG A 141 11.64 5.23 -13.83
CA ARG A 141 12.33 6.19 -14.65
C ARG A 141 13.02 5.49 -15.82
N PHE A 142 12.72 5.92 -17.02
CA PHE A 142 13.35 5.45 -18.25
C PHE A 142 14.14 6.59 -18.91
N TYR A 143 15.34 6.27 -19.39
CA TYR A 143 16.28 7.22 -19.98
C TYR A 143 16.53 6.84 -21.44
N PRO A 144 15.78 7.42 -22.42
CA PRO A 144 15.90 7.09 -23.83
C PRO A 144 17.31 7.32 -24.41
N ALA A 145 17.98 8.38 -23.95
CA ALA A 145 19.33 8.74 -24.37
C ALA A 145 20.45 7.91 -23.70
N GLY A 146 20.10 6.96 -22.83
CA GLY A 146 21.05 6.09 -22.14
C GLY A 146 22.16 6.85 -21.42
N HIS A 147 23.41 6.39 -21.61
CA HIS A 147 24.59 6.95 -20.92
C HIS A 147 24.96 8.38 -21.34
N VAL A 148 24.52 8.85 -22.51
CA VAL A 148 24.90 10.15 -23.05
C VAL A 148 24.42 11.31 -22.17
N ALA A 149 23.25 11.18 -21.56
CA ALA A 149 22.67 12.20 -20.69
C ALA A 149 22.84 11.92 -19.19
N ALA A 150 23.43 10.79 -18.81
CA ALA A 150 23.50 10.35 -17.41
C ALA A 150 24.20 11.36 -16.50
N ASN A 151 25.30 11.97 -16.96
CA ASN A 151 26.06 12.96 -16.19
C ASN A 151 25.32 14.29 -16.02
N LEU A 152 24.36 14.60 -16.92
CA LEU A 152 23.60 15.84 -16.88
C LEU A 152 22.33 15.69 -16.01
N ILE A 153 21.70 14.53 -16.07
CA ILE A 153 20.39 14.26 -15.42
C ILE A 153 20.58 13.74 -14.01
N GLY A 154 21.74 13.15 -13.71
CA GLY A 154 22.03 12.49 -12.44
C GLY A 154 21.37 11.13 -12.30
N PHE A 155 21.67 10.46 -11.19
CA PHE A 155 21.07 9.18 -10.83
C PHE A 155 19.92 9.40 -9.84
N THR A 156 18.88 8.60 -9.98
CA THR A 156 17.76 8.55 -9.02
C THR A 156 17.52 7.13 -8.55
#